data_0263dbee7322b5b39c9f24537fdbde30
#
_entry.id   0263dbee7322b5b39c9f24537fdbde30
#
_cell.length_a   1.000
_cell.length_b   1.000
_cell.length_c   1.000
_cell.angle_alpha   90.00
_cell.angle_beta   90.00
_cell.angle_gamma   90.00
#
_symmetry.space_group_name_H-M   'P 1'
#
loop_
_entity.id
_entity.type
_entity.pdbx_description
1 polymer ?
#
loop_
_entity_poly.entity_id
_entity_poly.type
_entity_poly.pdbx_seq_one_letter_code
_entity_poly.pdbx_strand_id
1 'polypeptide(L)'
;MDGRDRKQEMVEMLDYARYYQQVTEAQMETSKLSAKMRHICNIESDVTNVFFIQFLKYAATNNLSYDEIDKVIDVVENYLARRIICNMPGNALTQVFCALHKDVLKSIDEYQSAGIPLTYSYSDILAYHIMRRDGNYQLPRDVQFITAIQTRDAYHMLKPYQIFLFERLENSVPGEYNDVAADMKKKDATIEHIMPQTLNGEWKNMLGDNYEEIQEKYLHTFANLTLIGINSELSNKAFEIKRDGKNNGNEVCPGYKD
;
A
#
# COMPACT_ATOMS: atom_id res chain seq x y z
N MET A 1 -27.55 -33.87 13.95
CA MET A 1 -27.96 -33.07 12.78
C MET A 1 -28.33 -31.71 13.31
N ASP A 2 -27.50 -30.71 13.01
CA ASP A 2 -27.63 -29.35 13.49
C ASP A 2 -28.92 -28.75 12.89
N GLY A 3 -29.91 -28.39 13.70
CA GLY A 3 -31.21 -27.93 13.29
C GLY A 3 -31.26 -26.49 12.75
N ARG A 4 -30.18 -26.06 12.06
CA ARG A 4 -30.18 -24.75 11.40
C ARG A 4 -31.22 -24.74 10.28
N ASP A 5 -32.01 -23.68 10.21
CA ASP A 5 -32.94 -23.46 9.12
C ASP A 5 -32.11 -23.23 7.81
N ARG A 6 -32.30 -24.09 6.81
CA ARG A 6 -31.65 -23.98 5.50
C ARG A 6 -31.82 -22.61 4.86
N LYS A 7 -32.91 -21.94 5.11
CA LYS A 7 -33.19 -20.58 4.65
C LYS A 7 -32.22 -19.57 5.28
N GLN A 8 -31.93 -19.72 6.55
CA GLN A 8 -31.01 -18.87 7.30
C GLN A 8 -29.58 -19.11 6.85
N GLU A 9 -29.19 -20.34 6.60
CA GLU A 9 -27.87 -20.68 6.02
C GLU A 9 -27.68 -20.05 4.63
N MET A 10 -28.71 -20.10 3.77
CA MET A 10 -28.65 -19.46 2.46
C MET A 10 -28.53 -17.94 2.55
N VAL A 11 -29.23 -17.29 3.49
CA VAL A 11 -29.10 -15.84 3.71
C VAL A 11 -27.69 -15.50 4.17
N GLU A 12 -27.12 -16.24 5.11
CA GLU A 12 -25.74 -16.03 5.56
C GLU A 12 -24.74 -16.22 4.42
N MET A 13 -24.90 -17.23 3.57
CA MET A 13 -24.06 -17.43 2.39
C MET A 13 -24.11 -16.24 1.42
N LEU A 14 -25.32 -15.70 1.18
CA LEU A 14 -25.48 -14.51 0.31
C LEU A 14 -24.81 -13.27 0.92
N ASP A 15 -24.89 -13.08 2.23
CA ASP A 15 -24.21 -11.98 2.91
C ASP A 15 -22.70 -12.09 2.78
N TYR A 16 -22.14 -13.29 3.01
CA TYR A 16 -20.72 -13.53 2.82
C TYR A 16 -20.28 -13.34 1.37
N ALA A 17 -21.07 -13.78 0.39
CA ALA A 17 -20.80 -13.57 -1.03
C ALA A 17 -20.74 -12.06 -1.38
N ARG A 18 -21.65 -11.25 -0.80
CA ARG A 18 -21.64 -9.81 -0.98
C ARG A 18 -20.39 -9.16 -0.38
N TYR A 19 -20.02 -9.50 0.85
CA TYR A 19 -18.79 -8.99 1.46
C TYR A 19 -17.54 -9.43 0.70
N TYR A 20 -17.53 -10.67 0.21
CA TYR A 20 -16.44 -11.14 -0.66
C TYR A 20 -16.32 -10.27 -1.93
N GLN A 21 -17.42 -9.99 -2.60
CA GLN A 21 -17.45 -9.11 -3.77
C GLN A 21 -16.98 -7.69 -3.42
N GLN A 22 -17.47 -7.11 -2.33
CA GLN A 22 -17.04 -5.77 -1.89
C GLN A 22 -15.53 -5.69 -1.69
N VAL A 23 -14.93 -6.71 -1.08
CA VAL A 23 -13.48 -6.75 -0.82
C VAL A 23 -12.69 -6.98 -2.12
N THR A 24 -13.04 -7.98 -2.91
CA THR A 24 -12.26 -8.38 -4.09
C THR A 24 -12.40 -7.44 -5.28
N GLU A 25 -13.54 -6.75 -5.41
CA GLU A 25 -13.80 -5.78 -6.47
C GLU A 25 -13.64 -4.33 -5.98
N ALA A 26 -13.25 -4.14 -4.70
CA ALA A 26 -13.14 -2.84 -4.05
C ALA A 26 -14.42 -1.98 -4.20
N GLN A 27 -15.59 -2.61 -4.09
CA GLN A 27 -16.90 -1.96 -4.21
C GLN A 27 -17.51 -1.71 -2.83
N MET A 28 -16.99 -0.72 -2.13
CA MET A 28 -17.44 -0.33 -0.80
C MET A 28 -18.58 0.70 -0.87
N GLU A 29 -19.22 0.98 0.26
CA GLU A 29 -20.38 1.90 0.36
C GLU A 29 -20.04 3.35 -0.02
N THR A 30 -18.79 3.75 0.09
CA THR A 30 -18.34 5.10 -0.32
C THR A 30 -17.18 5.01 -1.30
N SER A 31 -17.05 6.03 -2.16
CA SER A 31 -15.92 6.13 -3.10
C SER A 31 -14.57 6.17 -2.40
N LYS A 32 -14.48 6.82 -1.22
CA LYS A 32 -13.28 6.88 -0.40
C LYS A 32 -12.86 5.50 0.09
N LEU A 33 -13.79 4.72 0.66
CA LEU A 33 -13.51 3.36 1.12
C LEU A 33 -13.16 2.44 -0.05
N SER A 34 -13.82 2.61 -1.19
CA SER A 34 -13.51 1.86 -2.42
C SER A 34 -12.09 2.14 -2.91
N ALA A 35 -11.65 3.40 -2.90
CA ALA A 35 -10.29 3.76 -3.26
C ALA A 35 -9.26 3.09 -2.33
N LYS A 36 -9.47 3.14 -1.02
CA LYS A 36 -8.58 2.49 -0.04
C LYS A 36 -8.57 0.96 -0.16
N MET A 37 -9.73 0.34 -0.35
CA MET A 37 -9.79 -1.11 -0.56
C MET A 37 -9.05 -1.51 -1.84
N ARG A 38 -9.08 -0.69 -2.88
CA ARG A 38 -8.31 -0.90 -4.12
C ARG A 38 -6.81 -0.92 -3.87
N HIS A 39 -6.29 -0.12 -2.92
CA HIS A 39 -4.89 -0.21 -2.51
C HIS A 39 -4.54 -1.60 -1.96
N ILE A 40 -5.42 -2.18 -1.14
CA ILE A 40 -5.24 -3.55 -0.64
C ILE A 40 -5.26 -4.56 -1.80
N CYS A 41 -6.20 -4.42 -2.73
CA CYS A 41 -6.27 -5.28 -3.93
C CYS A 41 -5.02 -5.17 -4.81
N ASN A 42 -4.44 -3.97 -4.93
CA ASN A 42 -3.21 -3.75 -5.71
C ASN A 42 -1.96 -4.38 -5.07
N ILE A 43 -2.03 -4.83 -3.82
CA ILE A 43 -0.99 -5.65 -3.19
C ILE A 43 -1.04 -7.12 -3.67
N GLU A 44 -2.10 -7.50 -4.40
CA GLU A 44 -2.32 -8.85 -4.93
C GLU A 44 -2.27 -9.94 -3.85
N SER A 45 -2.83 -9.66 -2.67
CA SER A 45 -2.80 -10.55 -1.52
C SER A 45 -4.21 -10.95 -1.07
N ASP A 46 -4.68 -12.11 -1.48
CA ASP A 46 -5.99 -12.66 -1.08
C ASP A 46 -6.07 -13.05 0.40
N VAL A 47 -4.93 -13.08 1.10
CA VAL A 47 -4.90 -13.52 2.52
C VAL A 47 -5.64 -12.58 3.44
N THR A 48 -5.83 -11.30 3.05
CA THR A 48 -6.58 -10.31 3.81
C THR A 48 -8.10 -10.47 3.69
N ASN A 49 -8.57 -11.14 2.62
CA ASN A 49 -10.00 -11.27 2.33
C ASN A 49 -10.74 -11.93 3.49
N VAL A 50 -10.15 -12.96 4.10
CA VAL A 50 -10.76 -13.66 5.25
C VAL A 50 -11.01 -12.71 6.42
N PHE A 51 -10.07 -11.82 6.70
CA PHE A 51 -10.22 -10.81 7.74
C PHE A 51 -11.29 -9.77 7.38
N PHE A 52 -11.20 -9.17 6.19
CA PHE A 52 -12.12 -8.11 5.79
C PHE A 52 -13.57 -8.58 5.66
N ILE A 53 -13.82 -9.77 5.16
CA ILE A 53 -15.17 -10.34 5.07
C ILE A 53 -15.80 -10.47 6.47
N GLN A 54 -15.05 -11.00 7.43
CA GLN A 54 -15.52 -11.14 8.81
C GLN A 54 -15.71 -9.77 9.47
N PHE A 55 -14.77 -8.86 9.26
CA PHE A 55 -14.84 -7.49 9.78
C PHE A 55 -16.04 -6.72 9.22
N LEU A 56 -16.30 -6.76 7.91
CA LEU A 56 -17.43 -6.05 7.30
C LEU A 56 -18.77 -6.58 7.80
N LYS A 57 -18.89 -7.90 7.99
CA LYS A 57 -20.08 -8.47 8.64
C LYS A 57 -20.26 -7.94 10.07
N TYR A 58 -19.18 -7.89 10.85
CA TYR A 58 -19.18 -7.32 12.19
C TYR A 58 -19.55 -5.83 12.17
N ALA A 59 -18.93 -5.04 11.27
CA ALA A 59 -19.19 -3.62 11.13
C ALA A 59 -20.66 -3.32 10.81
N ALA A 60 -21.25 -4.06 9.88
CA ALA A 60 -22.68 -3.93 9.54
C ALA A 60 -23.59 -4.31 10.72
N THR A 61 -23.29 -5.41 11.43
CA THR A 61 -24.09 -5.88 12.57
C THR A 61 -24.05 -4.90 13.75
N ASN A 62 -22.91 -4.22 13.96
CA ASN A 62 -22.69 -3.30 15.08
C ASN A 62 -22.81 -1.83 14.68
N ASN A 63 -23.25 -1.53 13.46
CA ASN A 63 -23.41 -0.17 12.92
C ASN A 63 -22.15 0.70 13.08
N LEU A 64 -20.97 0.13 12.78
CA LEU A 64 -19.73 0.90 12.81
C LEU A 64 -19.76 2.03 11.77
N SER A 65 -19.19 3.17 12.12
CA SER A 65 -19.10 4.31 11.22
C SER A 65 -18.16 4.03 10.04
N TYR A 66 -18.36 4.73 8.94
CA TYR A 66 -17.44 4.66 7.80
C TYR A 66 -16.02 5.14 8.16
N ASP A 67 -15.90 6.07 9.10
CA ASP A 67 -14.59 6.51 9.62
C ASP A 67 -13.87 5.39 10.38
N GLU A 68 -14.61 4.53 11.08
CA GLU A 68 -14.00 3.39 11.75
C GLU A 68 -13.56 2.31 10.75
N ILE A 69 -14.38 2.06 9.71
CA ILE A 69 -14.00 1.16 8.61
C ILE A 69 -12.76 1.69 7.88
N ASP A 70 -12.70 2.98 7.63
CA ASP A 70 -11.56 3.67 7.03
C ASP A 70 -10.26 3.44 7.82
N LYS A 71 -10.29 3.62 9.14
CA LYS A 71 -9.15 3.37 10.04
C LYS A 71 -8.71 1.91 10.05
N VAL A 72 -9.65 0.96 10.02
CA VAL A 72 -9.33 -0.46 9.96
C VAL A 72 -8.57 -0.79 8.66
N ILE A 73 -9.00 -0.24 7.52
CA ILE A 73 -8.29 -0.42 6.25
C ILE A 73 -6.89 0.19 6.35
N ASP A 74 -6.74 1.40 6.92
CA ASP A 74 -5.43 2.06 7.11
C ASP A 74 -4.48 1.22 7.97
N VAL A 75 -4.96 0.63 9.05
CA VAL A 75 -4.15 -0.22 9.93
C VAL A 75 -3.62 -1.45 9.17
N VAL A 76 -4.48 -2.10 8.39
CA VAL A 76 -4.11 -3.27 7.60
C VAL A 76 -3.14 -2.87 6.48
N GLU A 77 -3.44 -1.80 5.75
CA GLU A 77 -2.59 -1.28 4.67
C GLU A 77 -1.18 -0.92 5.20
N ASN A 78 -1.11 -0.19 6.31
CA ASN A 78 0.18 0.16 6.93
C ASN A 78 0.99 -1.08 7.32
N TYR A 79 0.33 -2.11 7.88
CA TYR A 79 0.98 -3.36 8.22
C TYR A 79 1.56 -4.05 6.97
N LEU A 80 0.80 -4.16 5.90
CA LEU A 80 1.24 -4.77 4.64
C LEU A 80 2.36 -3.97 3.98
N ALA A 81 2.19 -2.64 3.83
CA ALA A 81 3.16 -1.76 3.21
C ALA A 81 4.54 -1.83 3.89
N ARG A 82 4.57 -1.74 5.22
CA ARG A 82 5.81 -1.85 5.99
C ARG A 82 6.50 -3.19 5.78
N ARG A 83 5.74 -4.28 5.77
CA ARG A 83 6.27 -5.63 5.58
C ARG A 83 6.85 -5.82 4.18
N ILE A 84 6.15 -5.34 3.15
CA ILE A 84 6.61 -5.37 1.75
C ILE A 84 7.92 -4.60 1.61
N ILE A 85 7.95 -3.36 2.07
CA ILE A 85 9.13 -2.50 1.97
C ILE A 85 10.31 -3.07 2.78
N CYS A 86 10.06 -3.65 3.95
CA CYS A 86 11.09 -4.29 4.77
C CYS A 86 11.41 -5.74 4.37
N ASN A 87 10.84 -6.27 3.29
CA ASN A 87 11.09 -7.64 2.81
C ASN A 87 10.74 -8.74 3.83
N MET A 88 9.67 -8.54 4.58
CA MET A 88 9.21 -9.55 5.52
C MET A 88 8.54 -10.72 4.78
N PRO A 89 8.72 -11.97 5.25
CA PRO A 89 8.13 -13.13 4.60
C PRO A 89 6.60 -13.07 4.50
N GLY A 90 6.04 -13.24 3.29
CA GLY A 90 4.59 -13.20 3.05
C GLY A 90 3.82 -14.41 3.60
N ASN A 91 4.46 -15.58 3.73
CA ASN A 91 3.83 -16.81 4.23
C ASN A 91 3.24 -16.72 5.65
N ALA A 92 3.75 -15.79 6.46
CA ALA A 92 3.23 -15.52 7.80
C ALA A 92 1.85 -14.85 7.78
N LEU A 93 1.48 -14.14 6.72
CA LEU A 93 0.27 -13.33 6.66
C LEU A 93 -1.02 -14.14 6.74
N THR A 94 -1.07 -15.32 6.15
CA THR A 94 -2.24 -16.21 6.22
C THR A 94 -2.64 -16.49 7.66
N GLN A 95 -1.67 -16.87 8.51
CA GLN A 95 -1.94 -17.15 9.92
C GLN A 95 -2.40 -15.89 10.66
N VAL A 96 -1.82 -14.73 10.34
CA VAL A 96 -2.21 -13.46 10.95
C VAL A 96 -3.67 -13.14 10.63
N PHE A 97 -4.03 -13.07 9.36
CA PHE A 97 -5.36 -12.62 8.94
C PHE A 97 -6.48 -13.61 9.24
N CYS A 98 -6.18 -14.91 9.32
CA CYS A 98 -7.15 -15.90 9.79
C CYS A 98 -7.50 -15.76 11.27
N ALA A 99 -6.58 -15.26 12.11
CA ALA A 99 -6.79 -15.13 13.55
C ALA A 99 -7.23 -13.72 13.98
N LEU A 100 -6.84 -12.68 13.24
CA LEU A 100 -6.85 -11.29 13.66
C LEU A 100 -8.23 -10.77 14.11
N HIS A 101 -9.30 -11.06 13.33
CA HIS A 101 -10.66 -10.67 13.71
C HIS A 101 -11.10 -11.32 15.03
N LYS A 102 -10.82 -12.61 15.19
CA LYS A 102 -11.14 -13.35 16.41
C LYS A 102 -10.36 -12.81 17.62
N ASP A 103 -9.09 -12.45 17.43
CA ASP A 103 -8.26 -11.88 18.49
C ASP A 103 -8.84 -10.54 18.98
N VAL A 104 -9.31 -9.69 18.05
CA VAL A 104 -9.98 -8.41 18.38
C VAL A 104 -11.28 -8.66 19.15
N LEU A 105 -12.15 -9.56 18.67
CA LEU A 105 -13.42 -9.86 19.34
C LEU A 105 -13.20 -10.41 20.75
N LYS A 106 -12.19 -11.28 20.92
CA LYS A 106 -11.84 -11.82 22.23
C LYS A 106 -11.47 -10.70 23.21
N SER A 107 -10.70 -9.70 22.79
CA SER A 107 -10.38 -8.57 23.65
C SER A 107 -11.63 -7.74 24.00
N ILE A 108 -12.53 -7.50 23.04
CA ILE A 108 -13.79 -6.80 23.29
C ILE A 108 -14.63 -7.56 24.34
N ASP A 109 -14.77 -8.88 24.20
CA ASP A 109 -15.52 -9.74 25.12
C ASP A 109 -14.87 -9.76 26.53
N GLU A 110 -13.55 -9.74 26.63
CA GLU A 110 -12.83 -9.68 27.90
C GLU A 110 -13.13 -8.38 28.66
N TYR A 111 -13.12 -7.21 27.98
CA TYR A 111 -13.53 -5.93 28.59
C TYR A 111 -14.98 -5.95 29.06
N GLN A 112 -15.88 -6.45 28.24
CA GLN A 112 -17.31 -6.55 28.57
C GLN A 112 -17.56 -7.48 29.77
N SER A 113 -16.91 -8.64 29.78
CA SER A 113 -17.05 -9.64 30.85
C SER A 113 -16.46 -9.16 32.18
N ALA A 114 -15.44 -8.31 32.13
CA ALA A 114 -14.85 -7.70 33.32
C ALA A 114 -15.64 -6.49 33.84
N GLY A 115 -16.71 -6.07 33.13
CA GLY A 115 -17.48 -4.87 33.47
C GLY A 115 -16.70 -3.58 33.31
N ILE A 116 -15.62 -3.60 32.50
CA ILE A 116 -14.77 -2.43 32.24
C ILE A 116 -15.33 -1.72 31.01
N PRO A 117 -15.59 -0.39 31.08
CA PRO A 117 -16.02 0.36 29.91
C PRO A 117 -15.00 0.25 28.77
N LEU A 118 -15.47 -0.18 27.59
CA LEU A 118 -14.62 -0.22 26.41
C LEU A 118 -14.48 1.21 25.85
N THR A 119 -13.30 1.81 26.06
CA THR A 119 -12.97 3.17 25.56
C THR A 119 -12.20 3.14 24.24
N TYR A 120 -11.78 1.96 23.81
CA TYR A 120 -11.02 1.74 22.57
C TYR A 120 -11.94 1.31 21.44
N SER A 121 -11.69 1.84 20.26
CA SER A 121 -12.39 1.43 19.04
C SER A 121 -11.91 0.07 18.53
N TYR A 122 -12.63 -0.51 17.56
CA TYR A 122 -12.19 -1.75 16.91
C TYR A 122 -10.80 -1.57 16.28
N SER A 123 -10.56 -0.44 15.60
CA SER A 123 -9.28 -0.13 14.95
C SER A 123 -8.13 0.02 15.95
N ASP A 124 -8.38 0.56 17.15
CA ASP A 124 -7.36 0.66 18.21
C ASP A 124 -6.94 -0.73 18.71
N ILE A 125 -7.91 -1.60 18.95
CA ILE A 125 -7.66 -2.98 19.41
C ILE A 125 -6.97 -3.79 18.29
N LEU A 126 -7.37 -3.59 17.04
CA LEU A 126 -6.72 -4.19 15.87
C LEU A 126 -5.24 -3.78 15.80
N ALA A 127 -4.96 -2.48 15.89
CA ALA A 127 -3.61 -1.95 15.89
C ALA A 127 -2.76 -2.54 17.03
N TYR A 128 -3.34 -2.63 18.22
CA TYR A 128 -2.68 -3.25 19.37
C TYR A 128 -2.30 -4.72 19.10
N HIS A 129 -3.20 -5.52 18.52
CA HIS A 129 -2.89 -6.91 18.18
C HIS A 129 -1.81 -7.05 17.12
N ILE A 130 -1.77 -6.14 16.14
CA ILE A 130 -0.71 -6.09 15.12
C ILE A 130 0.63 -5.68 15.75
N MET A 131 0.65 -4.64 16.59
CA MET A 131 1.87 -4.11 17.21
C MET A 131 2.55 -5.09 18.19
N ARG A 132 1.79 -6.00 18.79
CA ARG A 132 2.30 -7.01 19.72
C ARG A 132 2.92 -8.23 19.05
N ARG A 133 2.76 -8.36 17.74
CA ARG A 133 3.33 -9.49 16.99
C ARG A 133 4.84 -9.36 16.91
N ASP A 134 5.52 -10.48 16.96
CA ASP A 134 6.98 -10.58 16.91
C ASP A 134 7.47 -11.53 15.81
N GLY A 135 8.78 -11.66 15.66
CA GLY A 135 9.40 -12.53 14.68
C GLY A 135 8.90 -12.27 13.27
N ASN A 136 8.51 -13.34 12.56
CA ASN A 136 8.00 -13.26 11.19
C ASN A 136 6.62 -12.59 11.06
N TYR A 137 5.93 -12.33 12.16
CA TYR A 137 4.61 -11.70 12.20
C TYR A 137 4.65 -10.22 12.57
N GLN A 138 5.82 -9.69 12.96
CA GLN A 138 5.97 -8.34 13.48
C GLN A 138 5.57 -7.25 12.49
N LEU A 139 5.12 -6.12 13.04
CA LEU A 139 5.06 -4.84 12.34
C LEU A 139 6.47 -4.22 12.33
N PRO A 140 7.10 -3.99 11.18
CA PRO A 140 8.40 -3.31 11.13
C PRO A 140 8.34 -1.92 11.77
N ARG A 141 9.31 -1.61 12.62
CA ARG A 141 9.42 -0.31 13.30
C ARG A 141 9.87 0.78 12.33
N ASP A 142 9.64 2.04 12.70
CA ASP A 142 9.95 3.20 11.85
C ASP A 142 11.40 3.20 11.38
N VAL A 143 12.35 2.90 12.25
CA VAL A 143 13.79 2.82 11.88
C VAL A 143 14.03 1.79 10.78
N GLN A 144 13.43 0.61 10.88
CA GLN A 144 13.56 -0.45 9.87
C GLN A 144 12.94 -0.02 8.54
N PHE A 145 11.74 0.57 8.63
CA PHE A 145 10.98 1.04 7.47
C PHE A 145 11.70 2.17 6.72
N ILE A 146 12.17 3.21 7.45
CA ILE A 146 12.89 4.35 6.87
C ILE A 146 14.20 3.86 6.22
N THR A 147 14.96 3.00 6.91
CA THR A 147 16.19 2.42 6.35
C THR A 147 15.90 1.65 5.07
N ALA A 148 14.84 0.83 5.05
CA ALA A 148 14.46 0.07 3.88
C ALA A 148 14.05 0.95 2.69
N ILE A 149 13.27 2.03 2.92
CA ILE A 149 12.92 3.01 1.86
C ILE A 149 14.17 3.65 1.26
N GLN A 150 15.15 4.00 2.10
CA GLN A 150 16.35 4.71 1.66
C GLN A 150 17.35 3.83 0.90
N THR A 151 17.35 2.52 1.15
CA THR A 151 18.44 1.64 0.69
C THR A 151 17.98 0.51 -0.23
N ARG A 152 16.70 0.20 -0.28
CA ARG A 152 16.22 -0.97 -0.99
C ARG A 152 16.06 -0.71 -2.48
N ASP A 153 16.40 -1.72 -3.28
CA ASP A 153 16.06 -1.76 -4.70
C ASP A 153 14.54 -1.83 -4.87
N ALA A 154 13.93 -0.68 -5.17
CA ALA A 154 12.51 -0.55 -5.40
C ALA A 154 12.10 -0.90 -6.84
N TYR A 155 13.06 -0.84 -7.77
CA TYR A 155 12.78 -1.07 -9.19
C TYR A 155 12.63 -2.56 -9.53
N HIS A 156 13.52 -3.42 -9.02
CA HIS A 156 13.49 -4.84 -9.31
C HIS A 156 12.78 -5.67 -8.22
N MET A 157 13.15 -5.43 -6.95
CA MET A 157 12.67 -6.27 -5.84
C MET A 157 11.22 -5.99 -5.46
N LEU A 158 10.72 -4.77 -5.70
CA LEU A 158 9.34 -4.39 -5.40
C LEU A 158 8.44 -4.36 -6.64
N LYS A 159 8.89 -4.96 -7.75
CA LYS A 159 8.16 -4.96 -9.02
C LYS A 159 6.69 -5.40 -8.91
N PRO A 160 6.33 -6.44 -8.16
CA PRO A 160 4.93 -6.83 -7.98
C PRO A 160 4.08 -5.77 -7.27
N TYR A 161 4.70 -4.87 -6.51
CA TYR A 161 4.03 -3.88 -5.67
C TYR A 161 4.17 -2.44 -6.19
N GLN A 162 4.77 -2.24 -7.37
CA GLN A 162 5.06 -0.91 -7.90
C GLN A 162 3.78 -0.06 -8.06
N ILE A 163 2.70 -0.63 -8.59
CA ILE A 163 1.43 0.08 -8.74
C ILE A 163 0.96 0.62 -7.39
N PHE A 164 0.90 -0.24 -6.37
CA PHE A 164 0.49 0.15 -5.02
C PHE A 164 1.40 1.25 -4.45
N LEU A 165 2.71 1.08 -4.55
CA LEU A 165 3.67 2.00 -3.94
C LEU A 165 3.66 3.37 -4.63
N PHE A 166 3.65 3.42 -5.96
CA PHE A 166 3.62 4.67 -6.70
C PHE A 166 2.25 5.37 -6.61
N GLU A 167 1.15 4.62 -6.58
CA GLU A 167 -0.17 5.20 -6.33
C GLU A 167 -0.24 5.87 -4.95
N ARG A 168 0.37 5.28 -3.93
CA ARG A 168 0.44 5.87 -2.59
C ARG A 168 1.35 7.09 -2.53
N LEU A 169 2.46 7.10 -3.26
CA LEU A 169 3.36 8.25 -3.34
C LEU A 169 2.70 9.41 -4.09
N GLU A 170 2.12 9.16 -5.27
CA GLU A 170 1.47 10.15 -6.12
C GLU A 170 0.28 10.82 -5.41
N ASN A 171 -0.53 10.02 -4.72
CA ASN A 171 -1.70 10.51 -3.97
C ASN A 171 -1.39 10.86 -2.51
N SER A 172 -0.12 11.04 -2.13
CA SER A 172 0.28 11.42 -0.76
C SER A 172 0.03 12.88 -0.44
N VAL A 173 0.01 13.74 -1.46
CA VAL A 173 -0.26 15.17 -1.34
C VAL A 173 -1.74 15.41 -1.64
N PRO A 174 -2.44 16.25 -0.85
CA PRO A 174 -3.83 16.61 -1.14
C PRO A 174 -3.97 17.27 -2.52
N GLY A 175 -4.86 16.74 -3.34
CA GLY A 175 -5.11 17.20 -4.72
C GLY A 175 -6.16 16.35 -5.39
N GLU A 176 -6.20 16.37 -6.71
CA GLU A 176 -7.00 15.43 -7.49
C GLU A 176 -6.38 14.03 -7.38
N TYR A 177 -7.25 13.01 -7.27
CA TYR A 177 -6.81 11.62 -7.24
C TYR A 177 -6.34 11.16 -8.62
N ASN A 178 -5.12 10.66 -8.70
CA ASN A 178 -4.54 10.08 -9.89
C ASN A 178 -4.69 8.55 -9.88
N ASP A 179 -5.33 7.98 -10.90
CA ASP A 179 -5.47 6.52 -11.06
C ASP A 179 -4.20 5.92 -11.68
N VAL A 180 -3.14 5.88 -10.88
CA VAL A 180 -1.82 5.34 -11.27
C VAL A 180 -1.92 3.92 -11.83
N ALA A 181 -2.82 3.10 -11.26
CA ALA A 181 -3.03 1.74 -11.71
C ALA A 181 -3.55 1.69 -13.15
N ALA A 182 -4.50 2.55 -13.49
CA ALA A 182 -5.03 2.67 -14.86
C ALA A 182 -3.96 3.17 -15.83
N ASP A 183 -3.23 4.22 -15.45
CA ASP A 183 -2.21 4.84 -16.29
C ASP A 183 -1.03 3.91 -16.57
N MET A 184 -0.54 3.21 -15.54
CA MET A 184 0.53 2.22 -15.73
C MET A 184 0.08 1.02 -16.59
N LYS A 185 -1.17 0.56 -16.44
CA LYS A 185 -1.73 -0.53 -17.28
C LYS A 185 -1.85 -0.12 -18.74
N LYS A 186 -2.24 1.12 -19.01
CA LYS A 186 -2.33 1.69 -20.38
C LYS A 186 -0.97 2.10 -20.94
N LYS A 187 0.08 2.14 -20.12
CA LYS A 187 1.41 2.69 -20.40
C LYS A 187 1.42 4.21 -20.62
N ASP A 188 0.41 4.89 -20.11
CA ASP A 188 0.36 6.36 -20.09
C ASP A 188 1.31 6.91 -19.01
N ALA A 189 1.60 6.10 -17.98
CA ALA A 189 2.66 6.36 -17.00
C ALA A 189 3.64 5.18 -16.92
N THR A 190 4.92 5.50 -16.79
CA THR A 190 6.02 4.53 -16.62
C THR A 190 6.98 4.99 -15.54
N ILE A 191 7.71 4.05 -14.94
CA ILE A 191 8.73 4.38 -13.94
C ILE A 191 9.98 4.86 -14.65
N GLU A 192 10.41 6.07 -14.32
CA GLU A 192 11.62 6.71 -14.82
C GLU A 192 12.70 6.76 -13.72
N HIS A 193 13.94 6.52 -14.12
CA HIS A 193 15.13 6.78 -13.31
C HIS A 193 15.55 8.24 -13.47
N ILE A 194 15.48 9.03 -12.40
CA ILE A 194 15.94 10.43 -12.40
C ILE A 194 17.41 10.49 -12.81
N MET A 195 18.29 9.80 -12.06
CA MET A 195 19.65 9.47 -12.47
C MET A 195 19.59 8.25 -13.39
N PRO A 196 20.00 8.36 -14.67
CA PRO A 196 19.75 7.30 -15.65
C PRO A 196 20.58 6.04 -15.39
N GLN A 197 20.11 4.91 -15.89
CA GLN A 197 20.79 3.62 -15.75
C GLN A 197 22.17 3.62 -16.45
N THR A 198 22.34 4.41 -17.53
CA THR A 198 23.62 4.60 -18.20
C THR A 198 24.04 6.05 -18.09
N LEU A 199 25.08 6.33 -17.31
CA LEU A 199 25.58 7.69 -17.13
C LEU A 199 26.38 8.16 -18.35
N ASN A 200 26.00 9.33 -18.89
CA ASN A 200 26.79 10.06 -19.87
C ASN A 200 27.83 10.96 -19.15
N GLY A 201 28.63 11.69 -19.96
CA GLY A 201 29.70 12.57 -19.43
C GLY A 201 29.17 13.67 -18.51
N GLU A 202 28.00 14.24 -18.83
CA GLU A 202 27.38 15.31 -18.03
C GLU A 202 27.00 14.79 -16.64
N TRP A 203 26.35 13.61 -16.56
CA TRP A 203 26.00 12.98 -15.29
C TRP A 203 27.24 12.62 -14.47
N LYS A 204 28.30 12.07 -15.09
CA LYS A 204 29.56 11.75 -14.39
C LYS A 204 30.20 13.00 -13.80
N ASN A 205 30.24 14.08 -14.58
CA ASN A 205 30.80 15.35 -14.12
C ASN A 205 29.99 15.95 -12.97
N MET A 206 28.65 15.85 -13.04
CA MET A 206 27.75 16.35 -11.98
C MET A 206 27.88 15.57 -10.69
N LEU A 207 28.00 14.24 -10.76
CA LEU A 207 28.14 13.36 -9.59
C LEU A 207 29.57 13.39 -9.01
N GLY A 208 30.57 13.84 -9.79
CA GLY A 208 31.95 13.90 -9.36
C GLY A 208 32.68 12.54 -9.39
N ASP A 209 33.87 12.51 -8.75
CA ASP A 209 34.76 11.35 -8.82
C ASP A 209 34.14 10.05 -8.26
N ASN A 210 33.16 10.16 -7.37
CA ASN A 210 32.49 9.00 -6.74
C ASN A 210 31.22 8.57 -7.50
N TYR A 211 31.06 8.92 -8.79
CA TYR A 211 29.84 8.67 -9.55
C TYR A 211 29.44 7.18 -9.60
N GLU A 212 30.39 6.26 -9.63
CA GLU A 212 30.13 4.81 -9.67
C GLU A 212 29.51 4.32 -8.36
N GLU A 213 30.08 4.74 -7.22
CA GLU A 213 29.56 4.39 -5.90
C GLU A 213 28.15 4.98 -5.68
N ILE A 214 27.94 6.23 -6.09
CA ILE A 214 26.65 6.91 -6.01
C ILE A 214 25.61 6.18 -6.87
N GLN A 215 25.99 5.82 -8.11
CA GLN A 215 25.09 5.10 -9.01
C GLN A 215 24.75 3.71 -8.44
N GLU A 216 25.72 2.92 -8.02
CA GLU A 216 25.48 1.59 -7.43
C GLU A 216 24.55 1.66 -6.23
N LYS A 217 24.74 2.66 -5.37
CA LYS A 217 23.98 2.80 -4.13
C LYS A 217 22.54 3.28 -4.34
N TYR A 218 22.31 4.21 -5.28
CA TYR A 218 21.03 4.92 -5.35
C TYR A 218 20.20 4.62 -6.61
N LEU A 219 20.78 3.99 -7.64
CA LEU A 219 20.14 3.85 -8.95
C LEU A 219 18.71 3.32 -8.88
N HIS A 220 18.48 2.28 -8.09
CA HIS A 220 17.20 1.57 -8.01
C HIS A 220 16.42 1.85 -6.74
N THR A 221 16.84 2.82 -5.92
CA THR A 221 16.12 3.22 -4.71
C THR A 221 14.93 4.11 -5.04
N PHE A 222 13.96 4.19 -4.12
CA PHE A 222 12.81 5.11 -4.26
C PHE A 222 13.20 6.55 -4.52
N ALA A 223 14.33 7.02 -3.96
CA ALA A 223 14.81 8.39 -4.13
C ALA A 223 15.19 8.74 -5.58
N ASN A 224 15.44 7.73 -6.43
CA ASN A 224 15.83 7.91 -7.83
C ASN A 224 14.72 7.51 -8.81
N LEU A 225 13.53 7.20 -8.35
CA LEU A 225 12.41 6.74 -9.18
C LEU A 225 11.24 7.72 -9.13
N THR A 226 10.63 7.96 -10.29
CA THR A 226 9.41 8.77 -10.40
C THR A 226 8.50 8.18 -11.47
N LEU A 227 7.23 8.60 -11.49
CA LEU A 227 6.30 8.29 -12.58
C LEU A 227 6.33 9.40 -13.62
N ILE A 228 6.30 9.01 -14.88
CA ILE A 228 6.25 9.96 -16.00
C ILE A 228 5.58 9.35 -17.23
N GLY A 229 4.82 10.18 -17.97
CA GLY A 229 4.19 9.79 -19.24
C GLY A 229 5.12 9.83 -20.46
N ILE A 230 6.28 10.47 -20.34
CA ILE A 230 7.19 10.79 -21.46
C ILE A 230 8.63 10.26 -21.27
N ASN A 231 8.76 9.09 -20.65
CA ASN A 231 10.06 8.49 -20.31
C ASN A 231 11.05 8.49 -21.49
N SER A 232 10.59 8.15 -22.70
CA SER A 232 11.43 8.12 -23.90
C SER A 232 12.02 9.48 -24.29
N GLU A 233 11.39 10.58 -23.90
CA GLU A 233 11.86 11.93 -24.21
C GLU A 233 12.90 12.42 -23.21
N LEU A 234 12.88 11.94 -21.98
CA LEU A 234 13.83 12.31 -20.93
C LEU A 234 15.13 11.52 -21.02
N SER A 235 15.06 10.20 -21.17
CA SER A 235 16.23 9.31 -21.37
C SER A 235 17.45 9.72 -20.50
N ASN A 236 18.62 9.93 -21.12
CA ASN A 236 19.87 10.29 -20.45
C ASN A 236 20.15 11.80 -20.42
N LYS A 237 19.12 12.66 -20.60
CA LYS A 237 19.31 14.13 -20.55
C LYS A 237 19.83 14.55 -19.17
N ALA A 238 20.54 15.70 -19.13
CA ALA A 238 21.05 16.28 -17.89
C ALA A 238 19.92 16.54 -16.88
N PHE A 239 20.25 16.49 -15.59
CA PHE A 239 19.28 16.63 -14.52
C PHE A 239 18.44 17.93 -14.60
N GLU A 240 19.10 19.06 -14.93
CA GLU A 240 18.40 20.32 -15.07
C GLU A 240 17.35 20.29 -16.19
N ILE A 241 17.63 19.60 -17.29
CA ILE A 241 16.67 19.44 -18.40
C ILE A 241 15.50 18.55 -17.95
N LYS A 242 15.78 17.45 -17.24
CA LYS A 242 14.75 16.58 -16.69
C LYS A 242 13.88 17.31 -15.66
N ARG A 243 14.51 18.12 -14.80
CA ARG A 243 13.83 18.87 -13.75
C ARG A 243 12.94 19.97 -14.31
N ASP A 244 13.48 20.77 -15.21
CA ASP A 244 12.84 22.02 -15.66
C ASP A 244 12.11 21.89 -17.01
N GLY A 245 12.26 20.76 -17.70
CA GLY A 245 11.67 20.53 -19.02
C GLY A 245 12.25 21.41 -20.14
N LYS A 246 13.35 22.13 -19.85
CA LYS A 246 13.93 23.16 -20.74
C LYS A 246 15.39 22.88 -21.06
N ASN A 247 15.75 23.13 -22.33
CA ASN A 247 17.14 23.15 -22.76
C ASN A 247 17.45 24.51 -23.37
N ASN A 248 18.42 25.26 -22.80
CA ASN A 248 18.81 26.61 -23.21
C ASN A 248 17.60 27.57 -23.30
N GLY A 249 16.63 27.45 -22.36
CA GLY A 249 15.43 28.29 -22.32
C GLY A 249 14.27 27.86 -23.23
N ASN A 250 14.48 26.88 -24.10
CA ASN A 250 13.42 26.32 -24.95
C ASN A 250 12.79 25.09 -24.26
N GLU A 251 11.46 25.00 -24.30
CA GLU A 251 10.76 23.80 -23.84
C GLU A 251 11.15 22.58 -24.69
N VAL A 252 11.48 21.48 -24.04
CA VAL A 252 11.88 20.22 -24.67
C VAL A 252 10.92 19.10 -24.32
N CYS A 253 10.37 19.14 -23.11
CA CYS A 253 9.41 18.17 -22.55
C CYS A 253 8.83 18.76 -21.27
N PRO A 254 7.71 18.24 -20.73
CA PRO A 254 7.32 18.52 -19.35
C PRO A 254 8.44 18.12 -18.38
N GLY A 255 8.75 18.97 -17.42
CA GLY A 255 9.77 18.69 -16.40
C GLY A 255 9.16 17.99 -15.19
N TYR A 256 10.04 17.56 -14.24
CA TYR A 256 9.57 16.97 -12.97
C TYR A 256 8.92 18.00 -12.03
N LYS A 257 8.97 19.28 -12.38
CA LYS A 257 8.35 20.37 -11.61
C LYS A 257 6.90 20.68 -12.00
N ASP A 258 6.48 20.17 -13.12
CA ASP A 258 5.13 20.39 -13.67
C ASP A 258 4.23 19.21 -13.30
#